data_6941f6b59ec066088dc53ea543a5c2b1
#
_entry.id   6941f6b59ec066088dc53ea543a5c2b1
#
_cell.length_a   1.000
_cell.length_b   1.000
_cell.length_c   1.000
_cell.angle_alpha   90.00
_cell.angle_beta   90.00
_cell.angle_gamma   90.00
#
_symmetry.space_group_name_H-M   'P 1'
#
loop_
_entity.id
_entity.type
_entity.pdbx_description
1 polymer ?
#
loop_
_entity_poly.entity_id
_entity_poly.type
_entity_poly.pdbx_seq_one_letter_code
_entity_poly.pdbx_strand_id
1 'polypeptide(L)'
;MPIDRQAVQVEFVGRAGDLGESVWHDCFRDPREGLFWYQTLEASGLEDQFTFSYGLIKVAGKPVGIAPCFLHDVPISLVAPRPVAAILTHLSKVFPKVGYQRTFFVGSPCSDEGTIGLIPGIKLTDVVHELGAAVRNKAGQLKARMIVFKDFPQADLSALTGLGGFSPTVSYPGTVVPLPAAGKDGYYRSLTHTQRHNLLKKLRRSRELLTLETSIVKRPPDRELAGIFGLFMQTYERGRTKFERLNLRFFERIREQAPARFILQRDQADGALVAFMLVFRLGDRVINKFIGLDYRWGPKTYLYFRLFDAALDFACDSGASELQSGQTGYRAKLDLGHRLVPLFNVFRHESLLVHAIFRAIGGRVTWGSLDGDLAEFLRAHPEDDHRMAGEPRRNPNHTEQENPED
;
A
#
# COMPACT_ATOMS: atom_id res chain seq x y z
N MET A 1 23.54 15.97 16.45
CA MET A 1 24.75 16.16 15.64
C MET A 1 24.51 15.55 14.28
N PRO A 2 24.88 16.19 13.17
CA PRO A 2 24.79 15.55 11.86
C PRO A 2 25.70 14.31 11.85
N ILE A 3 25.18 13.23 11.25
CA ILE A 3 25.93 11.98 11.12
C ILE A 3 27.01 12.17 10.06
N ASP A 4 28.24 11.75 10.39
CA ASP A 4 29.32 11.71 9.39
C ASP A 4 28.94 10.69 8.29
N ARG A 5 28.78 11.16 7.06
CA ARG A 5 28.42 10.32 5.91
C ARG A 5 29.43 9.21 5.65
N GLN A 6 30.71 9.42 5.93
CA GLN A 6 31.73 8.39 5.76
C GLN A 6 31.56 7.22 6.73
N ALA A 7 30.81 7.40 7.82
CA ALA A 7 30.50 6.35 8.77
C ALA A 7 29.28 5.50 8.38
N VAL A 8 28.53 5.88 7.34
CA VAL A 8 27.34 5.15 6.88
C VAL A 8 27.73 4.04 5.90
N GLN A 9 27.31 2.83 6.19
CA GLN A 9 27.52 1.65 5.36
C GLN A 9 26.20 0.94 5.11
N VAL A 10 26.03 0.34 3.92
CA VAL A 10 24.85 -0.45 3.59
C VAL A 10 25.27 -1.80 3.01
N GLU A 11 24.87 -2.87 3.66
CA GLU A 11 25.11 -4.25 3.28
C GLU A 11 23.80 -4.94 2.91
N PHE A 12 23.79 -5.76 1.86
CA PHE A 12 22.59 -6.49 1.45
C PHE A 12 22.64 -7.95 1.84
N VAL A 13 21.56 -8.42 2.48
CA VAL A 13 21.31 -9.84 2.73
C VAL A 13 20.12 -10.34 1.90
N GLY A 14 20.03 -11.66 1.72
CA GLY A 14 19.00 -12.28 0.88
C GLY A 14 17.73 -12.65 1.63
N ARG A 15 17.79 -12.74 2.97
CA ARG A 15 16.65 -13.16 3.81
C ARG A 15 16.43 -12.20 4.97
N ALA A 16 15.16 -11.93 5.27
CA ALA A 16 14.78 -11.05 6.37
C ALA A 16 15.33 -11.55 7.72
N GLY A 17 15.33 -12.86 7.96
CA GLY A 17 15.83 -13.48 9.18
C GLY A 17 17.32 -13.31 9.43
N ASP A 18 18.13 -13.09 8.39
CA ASP A 18 19.58 -12.92 8.50
C ASP A 18 19.99 -11.64 9.25
N LEU A 19 19.08 -10.66 9.37
CA LEU A 19 19.31 -9.40 10.08
C LEU A 19 19.10 -9.49 11.60
N GLY A 20 18.46 -10.57 12.07
CA GLY A 20 18.12 -10.76 13.47
C GLY A 20 16.86 -9.99 13.92
N GLU A 21 16.11 -10.59 14.85
CA GLU A 21 14.81 -10.06 15.32
C GLU A 21 14.94 -8.72 16.03
N SER A 22 16.02 -8.52 16.81
CA SER A 22 16.23 -7.27 17.55
C SER A 22 16.40 -6.06 16.62
N VAL A 23 17.13 -6.22 15.51
CA VAL A 23 17.32 -5.13 14.53
C VAL A 23 16.00 -4.79 13.84
N TRP A 24 15.19 -5.81 13.49
CA TRP A 24 13.84 -5.58 12.96
C TRP A 24 12.94 -4.85 13.97
N HIS A 25 12.92 -5.32 15.22
CA HIS A 25 12.11 -4.70 16.27
C HIS A 25 12.48 -3.22 16.47
N ASP A 26 13.77 -2.89 16.46
CA ASP A 26 14.24 -1.53 16.67
C ASP A 26 13.96 -0.61 15.48
N CYS A 27 14.06 -1.13 14.24
CA CYS A 27 13.89 -0.36 13.01
C CYS A 27 12.43 -0.32 12.52
N PHE A 28 11.65 -1.39 12.70
CA PHE A 28 10.26 -1.53 12.26
C PHE A 28 9.30 -1.61 13.44
N ARG A 29 9.27 -0.54 14.22
CA ARG A 29 8.31 -0.42 15.33
C ARG A 29 6.90 -0.26 14.81
N ASP A 30 5.93 -0.72 15.60
CA ASP A 30 4.51 -0.47 15.31
C ASP A 30 4.27 1.01 14.93
N PRO A 31 3.37 1.29 14.01
CA PRO A 31 2.43 0.37 13.35
C PRO A 31 2.91 -0.17 11.98
N ARG A 32 4.20 -0.46 11.82
CA ARG A 32 4.78 -0.90 10.54
C ARG A 32 4.74 -2.42 10.39
N GLU A 33 4.64 -2.88 9.16
CA GLU A 33 4.76 -4.29 8.80
C GLU A 33 6.23 -4.72 8.93
N GLY A 34 6.56 -5.39 10.04
CA GLY A 34 7.93 -5.78 10.40
C GLY A 34 8.33 -7.17 9.88
N LEU A 35 9.24 -7.84 10.61
CA LEU A 35 9.83 -9.13 10.25
C LEU A 35 8.80 -10.20 9.86
N PHE A 36 7.68 -10.30 10.60
CA PHE A 36 6.64 -11.28 10.34
C PHE A 36 6.10 -11.22 8.91
N TRP A 37 6.00 -10.01 8.35
CA TRP A 37 5.50 -9.77 7.01
C TRP A 37 6.47 -10.28 5.96
N TYR A 38 7.73 -9.86 6.05
CA TYR A 38 8.77 -10.26 5.08
C TYR A 38 9.06 -11.75 5.12
N GLN A 39 9.13 -12.35 6.30
CA GLN A 39 9.26 -13.81 6.44
C GLN A 39 8.06 -14.57 5.86
N THR A 40 6.85 -14.02 5.99
CA THR A 40 5.66 -14.61 5.36
C THR A 40 5.77 -14.58 3.85
N LEU A 41 6.16 -13.46 3.25
CA LEU A 41 6.32 -13.34 1.80
C LEU A 41 7.39 -14.32 1.28
N GLU A 42 8.55 -14.39 1.92
CA GLU A 42 9.62 -15.32 1.56
C GLU A 42 9.17 -16.79 1.66
N ALA A 43 8.45 -17.14 2.73
CA ALA A 43 7.99 -18.52 2.94
C ALA A 43 6.79 -18.92 2.07
N SER A 44 6.23 -17.98 1.29
CA SER A 44 5.02 -18.20 0.49
C SER A 44 5.29 -18.79 -0.90
N GLY A 45 6.56 -18.98 -1.30
CA GLY A 45 6.89 -19.52 -2.63
C GLY A 45 6.51 -18.54 -3.75
N LEU A 46 6.92 -17.28 -3.61
CA LEU A 46 6.68 -16.21 -4.59
C LEU A 46 7.93 -15.87 -5.40
N GLU A 47 8.91 -16.79 -5.44
CA GLU A 47 10.21 -16.62 -6.10
C GLU A 47 10.08 -16.56 -7.62
N ASP A 48 8.98 -17.02 -8.18
CA ASP A 48 8.62 -16.85 -9.59
C ASP A 48 8.31 -15.40 -9.95
N GLN A 49 7.92 -14.59 -8.97
CA GLN A 49 7.57 -13.18 -9.13
C GLN A 49 8.62 -12.25 -8.56
N PHE A 50 9.19 -12.58 -7.37
CA PHE A 50 10.04 -11.67 -6.60
C PHE A 50 11.35 -12.32 -6.15
N THR A 51 12.44 -11.56 -6.22
CA THR A 51 13.68 -11.88 -5.51
C THR A 51 13.89 -10.85 -4.41
N PHE A 52 13.81 -11.27 -3.15
CA PHE A 52 13.92 -10.38 -2.01
C PHE A 52 15.39 -10.04 -1.69
N SER A 53 15.59 -8.86 -1.13
CA SER A 53 16.87 -8.39 -0.59
C SER A 53 16.62 -7.34 0.49
N TYR A 54 17.48 -7.26 1.50
CA TYR A 54 17.33 -6.33 2.61
C TYR A 54 18.63 -5.58 2.81
N GLY A 55 18.59 -4.26 2.67
CA GLY A 55 19.73 -3.39 2.93
C GLY A 55 19.82 -3.08 4.42
N LEU A 56 20.84 -3.60 5.10
CA LEU A 56 21.17 -3.24 6.48
C LEU A 56 21.98 -1.95 6.47
N ILE A 57 21.42 -0.90 7.07
CA ILE A 57 22.07 0.40 7.19
C ILE A 57 22.79 0.44 8.53
N LYS A 58 24.09 0.73 8.49
CA LYS A 58 24.95 0.86 9.67
C LYS A 58 25.54 2.25 9.74
N VAL A 59 25.69 2.78 10.97
CA VAL A 59 26.47 3.99 11.24
C VAL A 59 27.57 3.64 12.25
N ALA A 60 28.82 3.91 11.89
CA ALA A 60 29.98 3.49 12.69
C ALA A 60 29.93 2.01 13.11
N GLY A 61 29.53 1.12 12.18
CA GLY A 61 29.41 -0.31 12.37
C GLY A 61 28.17 -0.80 13.11
N LYS A 62 27.35 0.10 13.66
CA LYS A 62 26.11 -0.27 14.40
C LYS A 62 24.90 -0.24 13.49
N PRO A 63 24.02 -1.27 13.51
CA PRO A 63 22.75 -1.27 12.80
C PRO A 63 21.87 -0.10 13.22
N VAL A 64 21.39 0.68 12.25
CA VAL A 64 20.50 1.83 12.48
C VAL A 64 19.27 1.81 11.60
N GLY A 65 19.25 0.94 10.58
CA GLY A 65 18.09 0.88 9.68
C GLY A 65 18.08 -0.35 8.79
N ILE A 66 16.89 -0.61 8.24
CA ILE A 66 16.64 -1.66 7.25
C ILE A 66 15.89 -1.06 6.08
N ALA A 67 16.38 -1.30 4.86
CA ALA A 67 15.69 -1.00 3.61
C ALA A 67 15.25 -2.32 2.95
N PRO A 68 13.98 -2.72 3.08
CA PRO A 68 13.46 -3.87 2.34
C PRO A 68 13.47 -3.58 0.85
N CYS A 69 13.85 -4.56 0.05
CA CYS A 69 13.95 -4.45 -1.39
C CYS A 69 13.48 -5.73 -2.07
N PHE A 70 13.06 -5.60 -3.31
CA PHE A 70 12.76 -6.75 -4.15
C PHE A 70 13.04 -6.46 -5.63
N LEU A 71 13.37 -7.50 -6.35
CA LEU A 71 13.49 -7.47 -7.81
C LEU A 71 12.22 -8.05 -8.41
N HIS A 72 11.68 -7.39 -9.42
CA HIS A 72 10.52 -7.85 -10.16
C HIS A 72 10.61 -7.46 -11.64
N ASP A 73 10.22 -8.37 -12.53
CA ASP A 73 10.10 -8.10 -13.95
C ASP A 73 8.68 -7.55 -14.24
N VAL A 74 8.55 -6.22 -14.22
CA VAL A 74 7.28 -5.52 -14.37
C VAL A 74 6.83 -5.55 -15.83
N PRO A 75 5.59 -6.00 -16.16
CA PRO A 75 5.06 -5.89 -17.50
C PRO A 75 5.04 -4.43 -17.98
N ILE A 76 5.63 -4.15 -19.14
CA ILE A 76 5.72 -2.78 -19.68
C ILE A 76 4.33 -2.18 -19.92
N SER A 77 3.32 -3.01 -20.17
CA SER A 77 1.92 -2.58 -20.28
C SER A 77 1.38 -1.87 -19.03
N LEU A 78 1.98 -2.10 -17.85
CA LEU A 78 1.60 -1.45 -16.61
C LEU A 78 2.28 -0.09 -16.40
N VAL A 79 3.41 0.15 -17.05
CA VAL A 79 4.27 1.34 -16.79
C VAL A 79 4.45 2.25 -18.01
N ALA A 80 4.13 1.79 -19.22
CA ALA A 80 4.27 2.58 -20.45
C ALA A 80 2.94 3.21 -20.89
N PRO A 81 2.97 4.37 -21.55
CA PRO A 81 1.79 4.94 -22.19
C PRO A 81 1.12 3.96 -23.16
N ARG A 82 -0.21 3.98 -23.24
CA ARG A 82 -1.00 3.04 -24.05
C ARG A 82 -0.46 2.76 -25.46
N PRO A 83 -0.08 3.79 -26.29
CA PRO A 83 0.43 3.51 -27.63
C PRO A 83 1.78 2.78 -27.62
N VAL A 84 2.66 3.13 -26.68
CA VAL A 84 3.96 2.47 -26.51
C VAL A 84 3.78 1.06 -25.97
N ALA A 85 2.92 0.89 -24.96
CA ALA A 85 2.56 -0.40 -24.41
C ALA A 85 1.99 -1.35 -25.48
N ALA A 86 1.13 -0.87 -26.38
CA ALA A 86 0.55 -1.67 -27.47
C ALA A 86 1.63 -2.16 -28.43
N ILE A 87 2.56 -1.30 -28.86
CA ILE A 87 3.67 -1.67 -29.73
C ILE A 87 4.57 -2.70 -29.05
N LEU A 88 4.98 -2.44 -27.80
CA LEU A 88 5.87 -3.35 -27.05
C LEU A 88 5.20 -4.67 -26.72
N THR A 89 3.90 -4.68 -26.45
CA THR A 89 3.11 -5.91 -26.28
C THR A 89 3.04 -6.72 -27.57
N HIS A 90 2.97 -6.07 -28.72
CA HIS A 90 3.02 -6.77 -30.01
C HIS A 90 4.40 -7.38 -30.27
N LEU A 91 5.47 -6.61 -30.01
CA LEU A 91 6.84 -7.09 -30.13
C LEU A 91 7.17 -8.19 -29.12
N SER A 92 6.58 -8.18 -27.94
CA SER A 92 6.80 -9.21 -26.91
C SER A 92 6.27 -10.60 -27.30
N LYS A 93 5.37 -10.69 -28.29
CA LYS A 93 4.93 -11.99 -28.85
C LYS A 93 6.09 -12.72 -29.56
N VAL A 94 7.03 -11.98 -30.14
CA VAL A 94 8.22 -12.52 -30.82
C VAL A 94 9.45 -12.50 -29.91
N PHE A 95 9.57 -11.45 -29.08
CA PHE A 95 10.66 -11.25 -28.14
C PHE A 95 10.13 -11.06 -26.71
N PRO A 96 9.83 -12.14 -25.95
CA PRO A 96 9.16 -12.07 -24.65
C PRO A 96 9.85 -11.12 -23.65
N LYS A 97 11.19 -11.02 -23.69
CA LYS A 97 11.95 -10.14 -22.80
C LYS A 97 11.72 -8.63 -23.03
N VAL A 98 11.22 -8.24 -24.20
CA VAL A 98 10.91 -6.83 -24.52
C VAL A 98 9.62 -6.37 -23.83
N GLY A 99 8.79 -7.31 -23.42
CA GLY A 99 7.52 -7.02 -22.71
C GLY A 99 7.66 -6.69 -21.24
N TYR A 100 8.87 -6.79 -20.66
CA TYR A 100 9.10 -6.63 -19.22
C TYR A 100 10.23 -5.64 -18.92
N GLN A 101 10.04 -4.83 -17.88
CA GLN A 101 11.04 -3.95 -17.32
C GLN A 101 11.57 -4.56 -16.02
N ARG A 102 12.82 -5.05 -16.04
CA ARG A 102 13.49 -5.54 -14.84
C ARG A 102 13.75 -4.39 -13.88
N THR A 103 13.08 -4.40 -12.75
CA THR A 103 13.01 -3.28 -11.80
C THR A 103 13.44 -3.73 -10.42
N PHE A 104 14.34 -2.97 -9.80
CA PHE A 104 14.71 -3.13 -8.40
C PHE A 104 13.94 -2.12 -7.57
N PHE A 105 13.10 -2.63 -6.70
CA PHE A 105 12.25 -1.83 -5.82
C PHE A 105 12.86 -1.71 -4.43
N VAL A 106 12.75 -0.53 -3.84
CA VAL A 106 12.88 -0.29 -2.40
C VAL A 106 11.49 -0.14 -1.83
N GLY A 107 11.15 -0.97 -0.85
CA GLY A 107 9.80 -1.15 -0.31
C GLY A 107 9.39 -2.61 -0.30
N SER A 108 8.09 -2.89 -0.20
CA SER A 108 7.53 -4.25 -0.21
C SER A 108 6.57 -4.44 -1.38
N PRO A 109 6.48 -5.64 -1.98
CA PRO A 109 5.56 -5.88 -3.09
C PRO A 109 4.09 -5.68 -2.70
N CYS A 110 3.68 -6.18 -1.55
CA CYS A 110 2.28 -6.23 -1.12
C CYS A 110 1.98 -5.27 0.04
N SER A 111 2.83 -4.29 0.34
CA SER A 111 2.57 -3.25 1.33
C SER A 111 1.80 -2.09 0.73
N ASP A 112 0.95 -1.48 1.55
CA ASP A 112 0.18 -0.29 1.18
C ASP A 112 1.03 0.98 1.19
N GLU A 113 2.20 0.93 1.87
CA GLU A 113 3.08 2.08 2.11
C GLU A 113 4.54 1.64 2.06
N GLY A 114 5.37 2.37 1.31
CA GLY A 114 6.81 2.15 1.25
C GLY A 114 7.47 2.60 2.56
N THR A 115 8.43 1.81 3.03
CA THR A 115 9.08 2.09 4.31
C THR A 115 10.55 1.71 4.27
N ILE A 116 11.41 2.63 4.77
CA ILE A 116 12.74 2.35 5.26
C ILE A 116 12.66 2.45 6.78
N GLY A 117 12.88 1.31 7.46
CA GLY A 117 12.85 1.28 8.92
C GLY A 117 14.13 1.90 9.49
N LEU A 118 13.99 2.84 10.40
CA LEU A 118 15.12 3.50 11.08
C LEU A 118 14.88 3.51 12.59
N ILE A 119 15.95 3.39 13.36
CA ILE A 119 15.87 3.55 14.82
C ILE A 119 15.54 5.01 15.18
N PRO A 120 14.94 5.26 16.36
CA PRO A 120 14.68 6.63 16.81
C PRO A 120 15.93 7.50 16.83
N GLY A 121 15.78 8.74 16.37
CA GLY A 121 16.86 9.73 16.31
C GLY A 121 17.64 9.74 14.98
N ILE A 122 17.50 8.73 14.13
CA ILE A 122 18.06 8.72 12.77
C ILE A 122 16.97 9.13 11.78
N LYS A 123 17.27 10.09 10.92
CA LYS A 123 16.39 10.56 9.85
C LYS A 123 16.80 9.94 8.51
N LEU A 124 15.86 9.80 7.61
CA LEU A 124 16.16 9.31 6.26
C LEU A 124 17.20 10.18 5.54
N THR A 125 17.16 11.50 5.75
CA THR A 125 18.14 12.46 5.21
C THR A 125 19.58 12.17 5.63
N ASP A 126 19.78 11.51 6.77
CA ASP A 126 21.11 11.21 7.31
C ASP A 126 21.79 10.04 6.59
N VAL A 127 21.00 9.14 5.97
CA VAL A 127 21.50 7.88 5.41
C VAL A 127 21.13 7.69 3.92
N VAL A 128 20.26 8.52 3.38
CA VAL A 128 19.65 8.28 2.05
C VAL A 128 20.67 8.29 0.90
N HIS A 129 21.73 9.08 0.97
CA HIS A 129 22.73 9.18 -0.09
C HIS A 129 23.53 7.88 -0.24
N GLU A 130 24.00 7.34 0.88
CA GLU A 130 24.75 6.10 0.94
C GLU A 130 23.85 4.91 0.61
N LEU A 131 22.61 4.92 1.11
CA LEU A 131 21.58 3.95 0.71
C LEU A 131 21.33 4.00 -0.80
N GLY A 132 21.14 5.20 -1.37
CA GLY A 132 20.93 5.38 -2.80
C GLY A 132 22.11 4.90 -3.65
N ALA A 133 23.35 5.08 -3.18
CA ALA A 133 24.55 4.55 -3.84
C ALA A 133 24.58 3.02 -3.77
N ALA A 134 24.31 2.44 -2.62
CA ALA A 134 24.27 0.99 -2.42
C ALA A 134 23.13 0.32 -3.24
N VAL A 135 21.94 0.95 -3.28
CA VAL A 135 20.79 0.50 -4.10
C VAL A 135 21.15 0.50 -5.59
N ARG A 136 21.82 1.55 -6.10
CA ARG A 136 22.30 1.57 -7.51
C ARG A 136 23.26 0.46 -7.80
N ASN A 137 24.24 0.21 -6.92
CA ASN A 137 25.21 -0.86 -7.06
C ASN A 137 24.53 -2.23 -7.08
N LYS A 138 23.61 -2.47 -6.12
CA LYS A 138 22.84 -3.73 -6.03
C LYS A 138 21.97 -3.95 -7.27
N ALA A 139 21.28 -2.91 -7.75
CA ALA A 139 20.51 -2.98 -9.00
C ALA A 139 21.37 -3.35 -10.20
N GLY A 140 22.58 -2.78 -10.31
CA GLY A 140 23.55 -3.13 -11.36
C GLY A 140 23.96 -4.60 -11.29
N GLN A 141 24.29 -5.13 -10.10
CA GLN A 141 24.61 -6.54 -9.89
C GLN A 141 23.47 -7.47 -10.33
N LEU A 142 22.21 -7.05 -10.07
CA LEU A 142 20.99 -7.79 -10.45
C LEU A 142 20.55 -7.52 -11.89
N LYS A 143 21.28 -6.70 -12.65
CA LYS A 143 20.96 -6.30 -14.04
C LYS A 143 19.58 -5.62 -14.13
N ALA A 144 19.15 -4.92 -13.08
CA ALA A 144 17.94 -4.13 -13.06
C ALA A 144 18.23 -2.71 -13.59
N ARG A 145 17.61 -2.34 -14.71
CA ARG A 145 17.80 -1.02 -15.34
C ARG A 145 16.94 0.07 -14.75
N MET A 146 15.89 -0.31 -14.04
CA MET A 146 14.97 0.59 -13.33
C MET A 146 15.12 0.38 -11.82
N ILE A 147 15.16 1.48 -11.07
CA ILE A 147 15.08 1.51 -9.61
C ILE A 147 13.86 2.32 -9.25
N VAL A 148 13.07 1.83 -8.28
CA VAL A 148 11.88 2.53 -7.79
C VAL A 148 11.81 2.42 -6.27
N PHE A 149 11.78 3.57 -5.59
CA PHE A 149 11.29 3.67 -4.22
C PHE A 149 9.77 3.72 -4.30
N LYS A 150 9.11 2.64 -3.87
CA LYS A 150 7.69 2.37 -4.16
C LYS A 150 6.79 2.84 -3.02
N ASP A 151 5.78 3.66 -3.35
CA ASP A 151 4.67 4.08 -2.47
C ASP A 151 5.11 4.80 -1.19
N PHE A 152 6.13 5.65 -1.27
CA PHE A 152 6.63 6.39 -0.11
C PHE A 152 5.73 7.57 0.26
N PRO A 153 5.56 7.85 1.57
CA PRO A 153 4.77 8.99 2.03
C PRO A 153 5.45 10.33 1.69
N GLN A 154 4.66 11.39 1.66
CA GLN A 154 5.14 12.74 1.34
C GLN A 154 6.28 13.22 2.28
N ALA A 155 6.28 12.77 3.53
CA ALA A 155 7.32 13.12 4.49
C ALA A 155 8.74 12.70 4.05
N ASP A 156 8.86 11.60 3.30
CA ASP A 156 10.13 11.06 2.82
C ASP A 156 10.52 11.58 1.43
N LEU A 157 9.59 12.26 0.74
CA LEU A 157 9.76 12.66 -0.66
C LEU A 157 10.96 13.59 -0.85
N SER A 158 11.16 14.56 0.05
CA SER A 158 12.28 15.52 -0.04
C SER A 158 13.64 14.84 0.07
N ALA A 159 13.77 13.85 0.97
CA ALA A 159 14.99 13.06 1.12
C ALA A 159 15.28 12.22 -0.13
N LEU A 160 14.26 11.55 -0.67
CA LEU A 160 14.39 10.67 -1.83
C LEU A 160 14.65 11.45 -3.13
N THR A 161 14.03 12.60 -3.33
CA THR A 161 14.26 13.47 -4.50
C THR A 161 15.62 14.18 -4.44
N GLY A 162 16.20 14.34 -3.26
CA GLY A 162 17.58 14.78 -3.06
C GLY A 162 18.62 13.80 -3.61
N LEU A 163 18.25 12.56 -3.92
CA LEU A 163 19.10 11.61 -4.61
C LEU A 163 19.31 12.03 -6.08
N GLY A 164 20.55 12.32 -6.46
CA GLY A 164 20.87 12.72 -7.82
C GLY A 164 20.41 11.74 -8.90
N GLY A 165 19.66 12.24 -9.88
CA GLY A 165 19.15 11.48 -11.02
C GLY A 165 17.93 10.62 -10.73
N PHE A 166 17.24 10.82 -9.59
CA PHE A 166 15.92 10.27 -9.33
C PHE A 166 14.83 11.31 -9.60
N SER A 167 13.66 10.86 -9.97
CA SER A 167 12.50 11.70 -10.28
C SER A 167 11.25 11.18 -9.59
N PRO A 168 10.42 12.06 -9.00
CA PRO A 168 9.17 11.66 -8.37
C PRO A 168 8.04 11.50 -9.40
N THR A 169 7.07 10.69 -9.03
CA THR A 169 5.73 10.64 -9.64
C THR A 169 4.73 10.23 -8.56
N VAL A 170 3.47 10.61 -8.72
CA VAL A 170 2.42 10.16 -7.80
C VAL A 170 2.21 8.66 -7.92
N SER A 171 1.87 8.01 -6.81
CA SER A 171 1.40 6.64 -6.75
C SER A 171 -0.07 6.60 -6.37
N TYR A 172 -0.70 5.43 -6.45
CA TYR A 172 -2.06 5.25 -5.92
C TYR A 172 -2.09 5.66 -4.44
N PRO A 173 -2.94 6.60 -4.02
CA PRO A 173 -3.00 7.03 -2.62
C PRO A 173 -3.48 5.90 -1.71
N GLY A 174 -2.95 5.85 -0.51
CA GLY A 174 -3.51 5.06 0.57
C GLY A 174 -4.86 5.61 1.03
N THR A 175 -5.58 4.85 1.83
CA THR A 175 -6.86 5.29 2.41
C THR A 175 -6.94 4.96 3.89
N VAL A 176 -7.42 5.89 4.72
CA VAL A 176 -7.49 5.72 6.16
C VAL A 176 -8.79 6.31 6.72
N VAL A 177 -9.35 5.64 7.70
CA VAL A 177 -10.45 6.14 8.54
C VAL A 177 -9.90 6.41 9.93
N PRO A 178 -9.87 7.67 10.41
CA PRO A 178 -9.60 7.96 11.81
C PRO A 178 -10.72 7.42 12.69
N LEU A 179 -10.35 6.78 13.79
CA LEU A 179 -11.31 6.23 14.75
C LEU A 179 -11.37 7.14 15.99
N PRO A 180 -12.50 7.84 16.20
CA PRO A 180 -12.68 8.66 17.40
C PRO A 180 -12.69 7.81 18.67
N ALA A 181 -12.29 8.40 19.80
CA ALA A 181 -12.33 7.73 21.11
C ALA A 181 -13.71 7.22 21.50
N ALA A 182 -14.78 7.82 20.95
CA ALA A 182 -16.16 7.36 21.12
C ALA A 182 -16.51 6.11 20.27
N GLY A 183 -15.50 5.44 19.70
CA GLY A 183 -15.67 4.19 18.96
C GLY A 183 -16.53 4.35 17.70
N LYS A 184 -17.28 3.30 17.37
CA LYS A 184 -18.13 3.23 16.17
C LYS A 184 -19.17 4.33 16.11
N ASP A 185 -19.78 4.72 17.23
CA ASP A 185 -20.74 5.83 17.27
C ASP A 185 -20.06 7.17 16.94
N GLY A 186 -18.84 7.36 17.40
CA GLY A 186 -18.01 8.51 17.05
C GLY A 186 -17.72 8.54 15.55
N TYR A 187 -17.38 7.40 14.96
CA TYR A 187 -17.19 7.29 13.52
C TYR A 187 -18.46 7.65 12.75
N TYR A 188 -19.63 7.10 13.11
CA TYR A 188 -20.88 7.46 12.42
C TYR A 188 -21.20 8.97 12.53
N ARG A 189 -20.87 9.60 13.66
CA ARG A 189 -21.04 11.06 13.81
C ARG A 189 -20.05 11.87 12.96
N SER A 190 -18.86 11.34 12.68
CA SER A 190 -17.86 12.01 11.84
C SER A 190 -18.21 12.01 10.35
N LEU A 191 -19.07 11.08 9.91
CA LEU A 191 -19.53 11.04 8.52
C LEU A 191 -20.47 12.20 8.21
N THR A 192 -20.45 12.67 6.96
CA THR A 192 -21.48 13.57 6.45
C THR A 192 -22.85 12.92 6.55
N HIS A 193 -23.90 13.74 6.60
CA HIS A 193 -25.29 13.22 6.64
C HIS A 193 -25.56 12.22 5.50
N THR A 194 -25.11 12.54 4.29
CA THR A 194 -25.30 11.71 3.10
C THR A 194 -24.52 10.39 3.20
N GLN A 195 -23.26 10.42 3.61
CA GLN A 195 -22.43 9.22 3.77
C GLN A 195 -23.06 8.28 4.82
N ARG A 196 -23.41 8.83 6.01
CA ARG A 196 -24.02 8.06 7.09
C ARG A 196 -25.38 7.46 6.66
N HIS A 197 -26.25 8.25 6.05
CA HIS A 197 -27.55 7.76 5.56
C HIS A 197 -27.38 6.62 4.55
N ASN A 198 -26.48 6.80 3.58
CA ASN A 198 -26.22 5.80 2.54
C ASN A 198 -25.61 4.52 3.11
N LEU A 199 -24.66 4.62 4.05
CA LEU A 199 -24.07 3.46 4.70
C LEU A 199 -25.12 2.67 5.49
N LEU A 200 -25.88 3.32 6.36
CA LEU A 200 -26.91 2.66 7.16
C LEU A 200 -27.99 2.03 6.28
N LYS A 201 -28.39 2.69 5.18
CA LYS A 201 -29.33 2.14 4.19
C LYS A 201 -28.76 0.88 3.51
N LYS A 202 -27.48 0.90 3.09
CA LYS A 202 -26.81 -0.26 2.49
C LYS A 202 -26.72 -1.43 3.48
N LEU A 203 -26.35 -1.17 4.73
CA LEU A 203 -26.25 -2.19 5.78
C LEU A 203 -27.60 -2.80 6.11
N ARG A 204 -28.67 -1.99 6.27
CA ARG A 204 -30.04 -2.48 6.49
C ARG A 204 -30.49 -3.37 5.35
N ARG A 205 -30.38 -2.88 4.10
CA ARG A 205 -30.78 -3.65 2.93
C ARG A 205 -29.98 -4.95 2.78
N SER A 206 -28.70 -4.94 3.11
CA SER A 206 -27.89 -6.15 3.13
C SER A 206 -28.42 -7.18 4.13
N ARG A 207 -28.82 -6.74 5.33
CA ARG A 207 -29.38 -7.63 6.37
C ARG A 207 -30.74 -8.21 5.99
N GLU A 208 -31.54 -7.47 5.22
CA GLU A 208 -32.81 -7.95 4.67
C GLU A 208 -32.64 -9.03 3.59
N LEU A 209 -31.55 -8.94 2.81
CA LEU A 209 -31.27 -9.84 1.70
C LEU A 209 -30.49 -11.10 2.11
N LEU A 210 -29.65 -11.00 3.15
CA LEU A 210 -28.72 -12.05 3.52
C LEU A 210 -28.42 -12.03 5.02
N THR A 211 -28.75 -13.13 5.68
CA THR A 211 -28.47 -13.32 7.11
C THR A 211 -27.08 -13.93 7.25
N LEU A 212 -26.12 -13.14 7.77
CA LEU A 212 -24.72 -13.54 7.89
C LEU A 212 -24.34 -13.76 9.35
N GLU A 213 -23.64 -14.84 9.59
CA GLU A 213 -22.81 -15.02 10.77
C GLU A 213 -21.44 -14.39 10.52
N THR A 214 -20.99 -13.51 11.42
CA THR A 214 -19.66 -12.88 11.33
C THR A 214 -18.80 -13.40 12.48
N SER A 215 -17.61 -13.91 12.16
CA SER A 215 -16.63 -14.37 13.14
C SER A 215 -15.26 -13.76 12.87
N ILE A 216 -14.48 -13.52 13.95
CA ILE A 216 -13.10 -13.03 13.86
C ILE A 216 -12.18 -14.13 14.38
N VAL A 217 -11.38 -14.69 13.47
CA VAL A 217 -10.57 -15.87 13.72
C VAL A 217 -9.08 -15.54 13.58
N LYS A 218 -8.27 -15.98 14.54
CA LYS A 218 -6.80 -15.86 14.45
C LYS A 218 -6.21 -16.86 13.46
N ARG A 219 -6.64 -18.11 13.56
CA ARG A 219 -6.10 -19.23 12.78
C ARG A 219 -7.26 -20.03 12.17
N PRO A 220 -7.73 -19.64 10.98
CA PRO A 220 -8.73 -20.44 10.30
C PRO A 220 -8.18 -21.84 10.02
N PRO A 221 -8.97 -22.91 10.22
CA PRO A 221 -8.52 -24.28 9.98
C PRO A 221 -8.26 -24.53 8.47
N ASP A 222 -7.46 -25.55 8.13
CA ASP A 222 -7.04 -25.84 6.74
C ASP A 222 -8.23 -25.98 5.78
N ARG A 223 -9.31 -26.59 6.23
CA ARG A 223 -10.54 -26.73 5.43
C ARG A 223 -11.15 -25.40 4.98
N GLU A 224 -10.86 -24.30 5.70
CA GLU A 224 -11.38 -22.97 5.37
C GLU A 224 -10.44 -22.18 4.46
N LEU A 225 -9.15 -22.49 4.47
CA LEU A 225 -8.16 -21.74 3.68
C LEU A 225 -8.41 -21.84 2.18
N ALA A 226 -8.84 -23.01 1.70
CA ALA A 226 -9.19 -23.18 0.29
C ALA A 226 -10.36 -22.26 -0.12
N GLY A 227 -11.38 -22.12 0.74
CA GLY A 227 -12.51 -21.21 0.54
C GLY A 227 -12.08 -19.75 0.58
N ILE A 228 -11.25 -19.36 1.57
CA ILE A 228 -10.67 -18.01 1.70
C ILE A 228 -9.88 -17.66 0.42
N PHE A 229 -8.99 -18.56 -0.01
CA PHE A 229 -8.20 -18.36 -1.21
C PHE A 229 -9.06 -18.29 -2.47
N GLY A 230 -10.10 -19.12 -2.58
CA GLY A 230 -11.06 -19.07 -3.69
C GLY A 230 -11.76 -17.72 -3.80
N LEU A 231 -12.20 -17.14 -2.67
CA LEU A 231 -12.80 -15.80 -2.62
C LEU A 231 -11.78 -14.70 -2.94
N PHE A 232 -10.56 -14.82 -2.43
CA PHE A 232 -9.47 -13.91 -2.79
C PHE A 232 -9.24 -13.89 -4.30
N MET A 233 -9.14 -15.06 -4.93
CA MET A 233 -8.94 -15.19 -6.38
C MET A 233 -10.07 -14.57 -7.19
N GLN A 234 -11.33 -14.74 -6.76
CA GLN A 234 -12.47 -14.08 -7.42
C GLN A 234 -12.33 -12.55 -7.40
N THR A 235 -11.86 -11.99 -6.29
CA THR A 235 -11.63 -10.53 -6.16
C THR A 235 -10.41 -10.09 -6.97
N TYR A 236 -9.30 -10.83 -6.90
CA TYR A 236 -8.08 -10.57 -7.66
C TYR A 236 -8.33 -10.55 -9.17
N GLU A 237 -9.08 -11.54 -9.70
CA GLU A 237 -9.36 -11.64 -11.13
C GLU A 237 -10.21 -10.50 -11.67
N ARG A 238 -11.05 -9.89 -10.83
CA ARG A 238 -11.84 -8.69 -11.15
C ARG A 238 -11.06 -7.38 -11.04
N GLY A 239 -9.93 -7.38 -10.33
CA GLY A 239 -9.05 -6.23 -10.19
C GLY A 239 -8.47 -5.78 -11.53
N ARG A 240 -8.45 -4.46 -11.77
CA ARG A 240 -7.87 -3.87 -12.98
C ARG A 240 -6.35 -3.89 -12.97
N THR A 241 -5.75 -3.70 -11.81
CA THR A 241 -4.30 -3.70 -11.61
C THR A 241 -3.90 -5.01 -10.94
N LYS A 242 -3.04 -5.78 -11.60
CA LYS A 242 -2.56 -7.09 -11.13
C LYS A 242 -1.04 -7.01 -11.01
N PHE A 243 -0.57 -6.41 -9.93
CA PHE A 243 0.86 -6.25 -9.71
C PHE A 243 1.47 -7.51 -9.09
N GLU A 244 0.90 -8.01 -8.01
CA GLU A 244 1.33 -9.23 -7.32
C GLU A 244 0.19 -10.25 -7.25
N ARG A 245 0.53 -11.54 -7.41
CA ARG A 245 -0.41 -12.64 -7.28
C ARG A 245 -0.01 -13.51 -6.10
N LEU A 246 -0.83 -13.46 -5.05
CA LEU A 246 -0.68 -14.35 -3.90
C LEU A 246 -1.20 -15.76 -4.22
N ASN A 247 -0.72 -16.73 -3.48
CA ASN A 247 -1.09 -18.13 -3.59
C ASN A 247 -1.68 -18.66 -2.25
N LEU A 248 -2.17 -19.90 -2.24
CA LEU A 248 -2.72 -20.52 -1.03
C LEU A 248 -1.69 -20.56 0.11
N ARG A 249 -0.42 -20.83 -0.22
CA ARG A 249 0.67 -20.92 0.76
C ARG A 249 0.87 -19.60 1.53
N PHE A 250 0.61 -18.46 0.91
CA PHE A 250 0.60 -17.18 1.60
C PHE A 250 -0.43 -17.18 2.74
N PHE A 251 -1.66 -17.64 2.50
CA PHE A 251 -2.71 -17.69 3.52
C PHE A 251 -2.41 -18.72 4.61
N GLU A 252 -1.74 -19.83 4.28
CA GLU A 252 -1.23 -20.81 5.26
C GLU A 252 -0.17 -20.19 6.18
N ARG A 253 0.72 -19.35 5.64
CA ARG A 253 1.79 -18.72 6.43
C ARG A 253 1.31 -17.54 7.25
N ILE A 254 0.48 -16.66 6.64
CA ILE A 254 0.04 -15.45 7.33
C ILE A 254 -0.90 -15.74 8.51
N ARG A 255 -1.70 -16.81 8.47
CA ARG A 255 -2.57 -17.16 9.60
C ARG A 255 -1.80 -17.51 10.89
N GLU A 256 -0.53 -17.90 10.77
CA GLU A 256 0.33 -18.21 11.91
C GLU A 256 0.91 -16.94 12.57
N GLN A 257 0.78 -15.79 11.91
CA GLN A 257 1.38 -14.54 12.40
C GLN A 257 0.50 -13.87 13.46
N ALA A 258 1.13 -13.42 14.54
CA ALA A 258 0.45 -12.83 15.69
C ALA A 258 -0.47 -11.61 15.35
N PRO A 259 -0.11 -10.69 14.44
CA PRO A 259 -0.96 -9.56 14.08
C PRO A 259 -2.18 -9.92 13.23
N ALA A 260 -2.16 -11.08 12.54
CA ALA A 260 -3.20 -11.43 11.56
C ALA A 260 -4.52 -11.84 12.23
N ARG A 261 -5.63 -11.35 11.66
CA ARG A 261 -7.00 -11.77 11.98
C ARG A 261 -7.79 -11.91 10.68
N PHE A 262 -8.66 -12.91 10.66
CA PHE A 262 -9.56 -13.15 9.55
C PHE A 262 -10.98 -12.84 10.01
N ILE A 263 -11.60 -11.86 9.40
CA ILE A 263 -13.03 -11.59 9.53
C ILE A 263 -13.73 -12.44 8.48
N LEU A 264 -14.53 -13.40 8.93
CA LEU A 264 -15.22 -14.35 8.07
C LEU A 264 -16.73 -14.09 8.14
N GLN A 265 -17.38 -14.06 6.99
CA GLN A 265 -18.83 -13.94 6.90
C GLN A 265 -19.40 -15.17 6.21
N ARG A 266 -20.33 -15.84 6.88
CA ARG A 266 -21.00 -17.04 6.41
C ARG A 266 -22.48 -16.79 6.25
N ASP A 267 -23.06 -17.37 5.20
CA ASP A 267 -24.50 -17.45 5.11
C ASP A 267 -25.04 -18.38 6.21
N GLN A 268 -26.01 -17.91 6.99
CA GLN A 268 -26.61 -18.73 8.04
C GLN A 268 -27.48 -19.88 7.50
N ALA A 269 -27.92 -19.78 6.25
CA ALA A 269 -28.79 -20.79 5.64
C ALA A 269 -28.07 -22.13 5.40
N ASP A 270 -26.82 -22.08 4.97
CA ASP A 270 -26.05 -23.28 4.59
C ASP A 270 -24.62 -23.31 5.16
N GLY A 271 -24.22 -22.29 5.93
CA GLY A 271 -22.88 -22.17 6.51
C GLY A 271 -21.78 -21.81 5.49
N ALA A 272 -22.12 -21.52 4.22
CA ALA A 272 -21.16 -21.23 3.18
C ALA A 272 -20.40 -19.92 3.49
N LEU A 273 -19.07 -19.93 3.28
CA LEU A 273 -18.23 -18.73 3.37
C LEU A 273 -18.53 -17.83 2.17
N VAL A 274 -19.06 -16.64 2.41
CA VAL A 274 -19.45 -15.69 1.35
C VAL A 274 -18.54 -14.47 1.24
N ALA A 275 -17.82 -14.14 2.32
CA ALA A 275 -16.86 -13.05 2.30
C ALA A 275 -15.81 -13.23 3.39
N PHE A 276 -14.60 -12.70 3.14
CA PHE A 276 -13.56 -12.59 4.17
C PHE A 276 -12.79 -11.28 4.02
N MET A 277 -12.19 -10.86 5.13
CA MET A 277 -11.20 -9.79 5.19
C MET A 277 -10.05 -10.23 6.08
N LEU A 278 -8.83 -10.18 5.56
CA LEU A 278 -7.61 -10.31 6.34
C LEU A 278 -7.22 -8.94 6.87
N VAL A 279 -7.13 -8.80 8.18
CA VAL A 279 -6.69 -7.57 8.84
C VAL A 279 -5.47 -7.81 9.71
N PHE A 280 -4.62 -6.79 9.84
CA PHE A 280 -3.52 -6.76 10.80
C PHE A 280 -3.80 -5.77 11.90
N ARG A 281 -3.51 -6.16 13.15
CA ARG A 281 -3.49 -5.27 14.30
C ARG A 281 -2.05 -4.95 14.65
N LEU A 282 -1.61 -3.73 14.38
CA LEU A 282 -0.24 -3.25 14.60
C LEU A 282 -0.27 -1.97 15.43
N GLY A 283 0.23 -2.04 16.64
CA GLY A 283 0.20 -0.92 17.57
C GLY A 283 -1.23 -0.36 17.74
N ASP A 284 -1.47 0.88 17.36
CA ASP A 284 -2.76 1.57 17.40
C ASP A 284 -3.48 1.61 16.05
N ARG A 285 -3.00 0.85 15.05
CA ARG A 285 -3.55 0.79 13.69
C ARG A 285 -4.12 -0.60 13.39
N VAL A 286 -5.27 -0.64 12.72
CA VAL A 286 -5.77 -1.82 12.04
C VAL A 286 -5.61 -1.61 10.54
N ILE A 287 -5.01 -2.58 9.85
CA ILE A 287 -4.81 -2.55 8.40
C ILE A 287 -5.71 -3.59 7.76
N ASN A 288 -6.65 -3.17 6.91
CA ASN A 288 -7.40 -4.05 6.03
C ASN A 288 -6.51 -4.43 4.84
N LYS A 289 -5.98 -5.64 4.85
CA LYS A 289 -4.93 -6.07 3.92
C LYS A 289 -5.46 -6.71 2.65
N PHE A 290 -6.30 -7.72 2.78
CA PHE A 290 -6.88 -8.42 1.64
C PHE A 290 -8.32 -8.77 1.90
N ILE A 291 -9.12 -8.77 0.83
CA ILE A 291 -10.54 -9.15 0.88
C ILE A 291 -10.83 -10.21 -0.19
N GLY A 292 -11.86 -10.99 0.07
CA GLY A 292 -12.48 -11.85 -0.91
C GLY A 292 -13.99 -11.82 -0.76
N LEU A 293 -14.68 -11.75 -1.87
CA LEU A 293 -16.14 -11.71 -1.95
C LEU A 293 -16.66 -12.78 -2.88
N ASP A 294 -17.75 -13.41 -2.52
CA ASP A 294 -18.51 -14.27 -3.43
C ASP A 294 -19.40 -13.41 -4.33
N TYR A 295 -18.94 -13.15 -5.52
CA TYR A 295 -19.64 -12.30 -6.49
C TYR A 295 -20.92 -12.90 -7.06
N ARG A 296 -21.23 -14.16 -6.78
CA ARG A 296 -22.52 -14.78 -7.15
C ARG A 296 -23.69 -14.09 -6.46
N TRP A 297 -23.47 -13.54 -5.27
CA TRP A 297 -24.47 -12.77 -4.53
C TRP A 297 -24.82 -11.42 -5.15
N GLY A 298 -23.97 -10.92 -6.06
CA GLY A 298 -24.18 -9.65 -6.76
C GLY A 298 -23.99 -8.40 -5.89
N PRO A 299 -23.92 -7.21 -6.52
CA PRO A 299 -23.54 -5.98 -5.86
C PRO A 299 -24.61 -5.46 -4.87
N LYS A 300 -25.88 -5.88 -5.03
CA LYS A 300 -27.01 -5.41 -4.17
C LYS A 300 -26.96 -5.98 -2.76
N THR A 301 -26.16 -7.03 -2.49
CA THR A 301 -25.98 -7.60 -1.17
C THR A 301 -25.02 -6.81 -0.30
N TYR A 302 -24.27 -5.87 -0.88
CA TYR A 302 -23.36 -4.97 -0.16
C TYR A 302 -22.37 -5.68 0.78
N LEU A 303 -21.87 -6.85 0.43
CA LEU A 303 -20.96 -7.67 1.25
C LEU A 303 -19.72 -6.89 1.71
N TYR A 304 -19.13 -6.06 0.84
CA TYR A 304 -17.99 -5.22 1.21
C TYR A 304 -18.30 -4.30 2.40
N PHE A 305 -19.50 -3.69 2.42
CA PHE A 305 -19.91 -2.79 3.51
C PHE A 305 -20.15 -3.56 4.82
N ARG A 306 -20.63 -4.81 4.74
CA ARG A 306 -20.75 -5.70 5.90
C ARG A 306 -19.38 -6.12 6.47
N LEU A 307 -18.40 -6.41 5.61
CA LEU A 307 -17.02 -6.69 6.03
C LEU A 307 -16.38 -5.45 6.67
N PHE A 308 -16.56 -4.28 6.06
CA PHE A 308 -16.04 -3.04 6.61
C PHE A 308 -16.68 -2.72 7.98
N ASP A 309 -17.99 -2.91 8.13
CA ASP A 309 -18.70 -2.71 9.39
C ASP A 309 -18.13 -3.61 10.51
N ALA A 310 -17.82 -4.87 10.20
CA ALA A 310 -17.16 -5.79 11.11
C ALA A 310 -15.69 -5.44 11.42
N ALA A 311 -14.95 -4.96 10.41
CA ALA A 311 -13.59 -4.49 10.61
C ALA A 311 -13.53 -3.22 11.47
N LEU A 312 -14.54 -2.36 11.34
CA LEU A 312 -14.70 -1.16 12.16
C LEU A 312 -14.98 -1.53 13.62
N ASP A 313 -15.89 -2.51 13.88
CA ASP A 313 -16.12 -3.04 15.22
C ASP A 313 -14.82 -3.59 15.82
N PHE A 314 -14.11 -4.46 15.09
CA PHE A 314 -12.85 -5.01 15.53
C PHE A 314 -11.80 -3.93 15.83
N ALA A 315 -11.68 -2.91 15.00
CA ALA A 315 -10.72 -1.83 15.19
C ALA A 315 -11.05 -1.00 16.45
N CYS A 316 -12.33 -0.64 16.64
CA CYS A 316 -12.79 0.06 17.84
C CYS A 316 -12.57 -0.76 19.11
N ASP A 317 -12.97 -2.04 19.11
CA ASP A 317 -12.86 -2.94 20.26
C ASP A 317 -11.39 -3.21 20.64
N SER A 318 -10.48 -3.19 19.65
CA SER A 318 -9.05 -3.33 19.88
C SER A 318 -8.35 -2.04 20.29
N GLY A 319 -9.08 -0.92 20.43
CA GLY A 319 -8.52 0.38 20.80
C GLY A 319 -7.62 1.00 19.72
N ALA A 320 -7.87 0.69 18.45
CA ALA A 320 -7.13 1.31 17.35
C ALA A 320 -7.56 2.77 17.17
N SER A 321 -6.59 3.63 16.81
CA SER A 321 -6.84 5.04 16.49
C SER A 321 -7.20 5.24 15.01
N GLU A 322 -6.90 4.26 14.15
CA GLU A 322 -7.21 4.31 12.72
C GLU A 322 -7.42 2.94 12.09
N LEU A 323 -8.23 2.92 11.04
CA LEU A 323 -8.43 1.78 10.14
C LEU A 323 -7.92 2.15 8.74
N GLN A 324 -6.78 1.57 8.36
CA GLN A 324 -6.21 1.72 7.02
C GLN A 324 -6.82 0.69 6.08
N SER A 325 -7.14 1.12 4.86
CA SER A 325 -7.65 0.22 3.82
C SER A 325 -6.92 0.50 2.53
N GLY A 326 -5.92 -0.20 2.21
CA GLY A 326 -5.06 -0.14 1.02
C GLY A 326 -5.41 0.79 -0.14
N GLN A 327 -4.73 0.64 -1.21
CA GLN A 327 -4.92 1.31 -2.49
C GLN A 327 -6.07 0.65 -3.28
N THR A 328 -6.60 1.29 -4.31
CA THR A 328 -7.67 0.82 -5.20
C THR A 328 -9.09 0.70 -4.59
N GLY A 329 -10.11 0.56 -5.44
CA GLY A 329 -11.51 0.45 -5.00
C GLY A 329 -12.03 1.70 -4.29
N TYR A 330 -11.61 2.88 -4.74
CA TYR A 330 -11.80 4.16 -4.04
C TYR A 330 -13.26 4.52 -3.81
N ARG A 331 -14.16 4.27 -4.75
CA ARG A 331 -15.58 4.65 -4.62
C ARG A 331 -16.18 4.19 -3.30
N ALA A 332 -16.04 2.89 -3.00
CA ALA A 332 -16.61 2.33 -1.78
C ALA A 332 -15.98 2.92 -0.51
N LYS A 333 -14.66 3.17 -0.53
CA LYS A 333 -13.90 3.72 0.59
C LYS A 333 -14.26 5.19 0.85
N LEU A 334 -14.35 6.00 -0.21
CA LEU A 334 -14.75 7.40 -0.12
C LEU A 334 -16.20 7.55 0.36
N ASP A 335 -17.11 6.67 -0.09
CA ASP A 335 -18.48 6.57 0.44
C ASP A 335 -18.48 6.28 1.95
N LEU A 336 -17.47 5.59 2.46
CA LEU A 336 -17.26 5.26 3.87
C LEU A 336 -16.47 6.33 4.65
N GLY A 337 -16.21 7.49 4.06
CA GLY A 337 -15.50 8.59 4.72
C GLY A 337 -14.00 8.38 4.90
N HIS A 338 -13.38 7.50 4.12
CA HIS A 338 -11.92 7.39 4.10
C HIS A 338 -11.29 8.69 3.61
N ARG A 339 -10.17 9.05 4.24
CA ARG A 339 -9.28 10.12 3.78
C ARG A 339 -8.21 9.52 2.89
N LEU A 340 -7.84 10.25 1.84
CA LEU A 340 -6.72 9.89 0.98
C LEU A 340 -5.39 10.23 1.66
N VAL A 341 -4.42 9.32 1.56
CA VAL A 341 -3.04 9.49 2.02
C VAL A 341 -2.15 9.55 0.78
N PRO A 342 -1.50 10.71 0.50
CA PRO A 342 -0.67 10.86 -0.68
C PRO A 342 0.57 9.97 -0.61
N LEU A 343 0.79 9.18 -1.67
CA LEU A 343 1.95 8.33 -1.85
C LEU A 343 2.64 8.63 -3.16
N PHE A 344 3.95 8.41 -3.19
CA PHE A 344 4.82 8.73 -4.30
C PHE A 344 5.75 7.58 -4.64
N ASN A 345 6.02 7.43 -5.93
CA ASN A 345 7.13 6.63 -6.41
C ASN A 345 8.28 7.57 -6.78
N VAL A 346 9.50 7.21 -6.38
CA VAL A 346 10.70 7.95 -6.78
C VAL A 346 11.58 7.00 -7.58
N PHE A 347 11.78 7.31 -8.85
CA PHE A 347 12.36 6.34 -9.79
C PHE A 347 13.60 6.88 -10.51
N ARG A 348 14.44 5.94 -10.97
CA ARG A 348 15.60 6.19 -11.83
C ARG A 348 15.73 5.07 -12.85
N HIS A 349 15.96 5.41 -14.10
CA HIS A 349 16.38 4.44 -15.13
C HIS A 349 17.86 4.61 -15.45
N GLU A 350 18.58 3.51 -15.75
CA GLU A 350 20.01 3.50 -16.08
C GLU A 350 20.31 4.36 -17.31
N SER A 351 19.55 4.21 -18.38
CA SER A 351 19.64 5.04 -19.59
C SER A 351 19.05 6.42 -19.33
N LEU A 352 19.85 7.47 -19.52
CA LEU A 352 19.43 8.87 -19.34
C LEU A 352 18.30 9.27 -20.28
N LEU A 353 18.30 8.76 -21.53
CA LEU A 353 17.25 9.02 -22.50
C LEU A 353 15.92 8.42 -22.04
N VAL A 354 15.92 7.14 -21.62
CA VAL A 354 14.73 6.47 -21.12
C VAL A 354 14.26 7.13 -19.83
N HIS A 355 15.19 7.49 -18.93
CA HIS A 355 14.86 8.25 -17.72
C HIS A 355 14.17 9.58 -18.02
N ALA A 356 14.69 10.34 -19.00
CA ALA A 356 14.06 11.61 -19.40
C ALA A 356 12.64 11.43 -19.94
N ILE A 357 12.39 10.35 -20.70
CA ILE A 357 11.05 10.00 -21.18
C ILE A 357 10.13 9.67 -19.99
N PHE A 358 10.55 8.79 -19.08
CA PHE A 358 9.75 8.45 -17.89
C PHE A 358 9.50 9.65 -16.98
N ARG A 359 10.48 10.54 -16.82
CA ARG A 359 10.33 11.79 -16.06
C ARG A 359 9.28 12.71 -16.69
N ALA A 360 9.32 12.89 -18.02
CA ALA A 360 8.36 13.70 -18.73
C ALA A 360 6.93 13.15 -18.65
N ILE A 361 6.77 11.82 -18.65
CA ILE A 361 5.49 11.13 -18.46
C ILE A 361 5.06 11.25 -17.00
N GLY A 362 5.92 10.89 -16.06
CA GLY A 362 5.64 10.87 -14.63
C GLY A 362 5.26 12.24 -14.07
N GLY A 363 5.86 13.32 -14.60
CA GLY A 363 5.49 14.69 -14.24
C GLY A 363 4.10 15.13 -14.72
N ARG A 364 3.45 14.35 -15.59
CA ARG A 364 2.07 14.61 -16.06
C ARG A 364 1.04 13.68 -15.40
N VAL A 365 1.49 12.70 -14.64
CA VAL A 365 0.58 11.78 -13.92
C VAL A 365 0.04 12.51 -12.71
N THR A 366 -1.28 12.53 -12.59
CA THR A 366 -2.01 13.05 -11.43
C THR A 366 -2.80 11.93 -10.78
N TRP A 367 -3.19 12.06 -9.53
CA TRP A 367 -4.01 11.05 -8.86
C TRP A 367 -5.31 10.78 -9.61
N GLY A 368 -5.98 11.82 -10.13
CA GLY A 368 -7.16 11.66 -10.96
C GLY A 368 -6.92 10.89 -12.28
N SER A 369 -5.68 10.88 -12.79
CA SER A 369 -5.34 10.09 -14.00
C SER A 369 -5.12 8.60 -13.72
N LEU A 370 -4.90 8.22 -12.44
CA LEU A 370 -4.67 6.83 -12.02
C LEU A 370 -5.97 6.04 -11.93
N ASP A 371 -7.06 6.68 -11.47
CA ASP A 371 -8.34 6.00 -11.24
C ASP A 371 -9.52 6.94 -11.49
N GLY A 372 -10.58 6.43 -12.12
CA GLY A 372 -11.76 7.22 -12.47
C GLY A 372 -12.56 7.69 -11.26
N ASP A 373 -12.65 6.89 -10.20
CA ASP A 373 -13.34 7.26 -8.96
C ASP A 373 -12.59 8.36 -8.21
N LEU A 374 -11.23 8.32 -8.25
CA LEU A 374 -10.39 9.41 -7.75
C LEU A 374 -10.59 10.69 -8.56
N ALA A 375 -10.65 10.60 -9.90
CA ALA A 375 -10.89 11.76 -10.73
C ALA A 375 -12.24 12.44 -10.45
N GLU A 376 -13.29 11.65 -10.22
CA GLU A 376 -14.62 12.15 -9.86
C GLU A 376 -14.59 12.82 -8.49
N PHE A 377 -13.97 12.16 -7.51
CA PHE A 377 -13.89 12.65 -6.13
C PHE A 377 -13.09 13.97 -6.04
N LEU A 378 -11.89 14.02 -6.61
CA LEU A 378 -11.02 15.20 -6.55
C LEU A 378 -11.60 16.41 -7.29
N ARG A 379 -12.36 16.19 -8.37
CA ARG A 379 -13.13 17.27 -9.01
C ARG A 379 -14.24 17.84 -8.11
N ALA A 380 -14.86 16.98 -7.30
CA ALA A 380 -15.91 17.40 -6.37
C ALA A 380 -15.34 17.99 -5.05
N HIS A 381 -14.06 17.72 -4.74
CA HIS A 381 -13.38 18.12 -3.49
C HIS A 381 -11.98 18.68 -3.82
N PRO A 382 -11.88 19.87 -4.43
CA PRO A 382 -10.59 20.47 -4.82
C PRO A 382 -9.64 20.69 -3.65
N GLU A 383 -10.18 20.89 -2.43
CA GLU A 383 -9.40 21.03 -1.19
C GLU A 383 -8.60 19.76 -0.85
N ASP A 384 -9.10 18.59 -1.22
CA ASP A 384 -8.38 17.33 -1.03
C ASP A 384 -7.23 17.18 -2.04
N ASP A 385 -7.39 17.66 -3.28
CA ASP A 385 -6.33 17.65 -4.29
C ASP A 385 -5.16 18.56 -3.85
N HIS A 386 -5.45 19.78 -3.40
CA HIS A 386 -4.46 20.71 -2.84
C HIS A 386 -3.75 20.13 -1.61
N ARG A 387 -4.50 19.51 -0.71
CA ARG A 387 -3.93 18.86 0.48
C ARG A 387 -2.97 17.73 0.10
N MET A 388 -3.33 16.91 -0.88
CA MET A 388 -2.48 15.83 -1.36
C MET A 388 -1.23 16.33 -2.07
N ALA A 389 -1.32 17.49 -2.75
CA ALA A 389 -0.17 18.14 -3.35
C ALA A 389 0.78 18.80 -2.34
N GLY A 390 0.40 18.86 -1.05
CA GLY A 390 1.20 19.49 0.01
C GLY A 390 1.12 21.01 0.03
N GLU A 391 0.15 21.59 -0.67
CA GLU A 391 -0.09 23.03 -0.63
C GLU A 391 -0.77 23.43 0.69
N PRO A 392 -0.32 24.51 1.36
CA PRO A 392 -1.01 25.01 2.55
C PRO A 392 -2.43 25.44 2.18
N ARG A 393 -3.41 25.18 3.05
CA ARG A 393 -4.79 25.64 2.86
C ARG A 393 -4.77 27.15 2.56
N ARG A 394 -5.21 27.56 1.38
CA ARG A 394 -5.62 28.94 1.15
C ARG A 394 -6.78 29.22 2.09
N ASN A 395 -6.58 30.12 3.03
CA ASN A 395 -7.63 30.59 3.92
C ASN A 395 -8.66 31.34 3.05
N PRO A 396 -9.93 30.87 2.90
CA PRO A 396 -10.90 31.54 2.04
C PRO A 396 -11.30 32.94 2.57
N ASN A 397 -10.80 33.34 3.74
CA ASN A 397 -11.12 34.62 4.40
C ASN A 397 -10.01 35.69 4.27
N HIS A 398 -8.94 35.46 3.52
CA HIS A 398 -8.03 36.54 3.11
C HIS A 398 -8.48 37.09 1.74
N THR A 399 -9.56 37.84 1.71
CA THR A 399 -9.76 38.91 0.78
C THR A 399 -8.68 39.94 1.12
N GLU A 400 -7.68 40.11 0.25
CA GLU A 400 -6.80 41.26 0.26
C GLU A 400 -7.68 42.50 0.28
N GLN A 401 -7.72 43.18 1.40
CA GLN A 401 -8.11 44.57 1.44
C GLN A 401 -6.98 45.32 0.73
N GLU A 402 -7.15 45.53 -0.59
CA GLU A 402 -6.49 46.62 -1.26
C GLU A 402 -6.85 47.91 -0.54
N ASN A 403 -5.87 48.48 0.09
CA ASN A 403 -5.93 49.77 0.74
C ASN A 403 -5.85 50.79 -0.39
N PRO A 404 -6.87 51.64 -0.65
CA PRO A 404 -6.75 52.73 -1.60
C PRO A 404 -6.30 53.96 -0.78
N GLU A 405 -5.00 54.18 -0.66
CA GLU A 405 -4.47 55.47 -0.32
C GLU A 405 -3.05 55.64 -0.91
N ASP A 406 -2.99 56.65 -1.78
CA ASP A 406 -1.97 57.54 -2.38
C ASP A 406 -1.47 57.21 -3.77
#